data_ee7321ad1d8a7a4020f280352009e995
#
_entry.id   ee7321ad1d8a7a4020f280352009e995
#
_cell.length_a   1.000
_cell.length_b   1.000
_cell.length_c   1.000
_cell.angle_alpha   90.00
_cell.angle_beta   90.00
_cell.angle_gamma   90.00
#
_symmetry.space_group_name_H-M   'P 1'
#
loop_
_entity.id
_entity.type
_entity.pdbx_description
1 polymer ?
#
loop_
_entity_poly.entity_id
_entity_poly.type
_entity_poly.pdbx_seq_one_letter_code
_entity_poly.pdbx_strand_id
1 'polypeptide(L)'
;MKQFIILLVVFFNCSYLPAQWKPAGERIKTEWATKIDVENVLPEYPRPIMERPNWVNLNGLWNYAITPVGQAAPQKYEGQILVPFAIESSLSGVGKRLGKENDLWYQRKFSVPSKWKGERVLLHFGAVDWKTDIWVNQIKIGQHTGGFTPFSFDITPALKNGENELVVKVWDPTDNGTQPRGKQVNKPSGIWYTPVSGIWQTVWLEPVPAQSITNIKITPDIDLNKLTVEVATDEKKLSDKIEVKVFDGKELVAKGVSINGIPVEIAMPADVKLWSPESPSLYDLEISLFEGNKLVDKVKSYAAMRKFSTKRDKNGIVRLQLNNKDQFQFGPLDLSLIHISEPTRQAEIS
;
A
#
# COMPACT_ATOMS: atom_id res chain seq x y z
N MET A 1 44.94 19.87 63.11
CA MET A 1 43.61 19.54 62.57
C MET A 1 43.65 19.82 61.09
N LYS A 2 43.77 18.79 60.28
CA LYS A 2 43.71 18.91 58.78
C LYS A 2 42.27 18.64 58.33
N GLN A 3 41.60 19.66 57.78
CA GLN A 3 40.29 19.50 57.20
C GLN A 3 40.42 18.91 55.78
N PHE A 4 39.84 17.72 55.54
CA PHE A 4 39.65 17.12 54.21
C PHE A 4 38.36 17.68 53.63
N ILE A 5 38.47 18.42 52.53
CA ILE A 5 37.33 18.83 51.70
C ILE A 5 37.07 17.69 50.68
N ILE A 6 35.96 16.97 50.85
CA ILE A 6 35.50 15.97 49.88
C ILE A 6 34.70 16.73 48.78
N LEU A 7 35.27 16.80 47.56
CA LEU A 7 34.62 17.36 46.40
C LEU A 7 33.70 16.28 45.80
N LEU A 8 32.38 16.44 46.00
CA LEU A 8 31.38 15.54 45.41
C LEU A 8 31.17 15.93 43.93
N VAL A 9 31.74 15.18 43.00
CA VAL A 9 31.52 15.35 41.56
C VAL A 9 30.23 14.62 41.17
N VAL A 10 29.15 15.38 41.03
CA VAL A 10 27.86 14.84 40.49
C VAL A 10 27.95 14.76 38.98
N PHE A 11 28.13 13.55 38.47
CA PHE A 11 27.97 13.28 37.03
C PHE A 11 26.48 13.37 36.63
N PHE A 12 26.09 14.48 36.04
CA PHE A 12 24.81 14.54 35.29
C PHE A 12 24.93 13.69 34.05
N ASN A 13 24.44 12.46 34.12
CA ASN A 13 24.13 11.67 32.90
C ASN A 13 22.95 12.35 32.21
N CYS A 14 23.24 13.23 31.27
CA CYS A 14 22.25 13.78 30.36
C CYS A 14 21.84 12.65 29.40
N SER A 15 20.85 11.83 29.78
CA SER A 15 20.22 10.88 28.89
C SER A 15 19.50 11.69 27.79
N TYR A 16 20.05 11.72 26.61
CA TYR A 16 19.33 12.21 25.43
C TYR A 16 18.12 11.30 25.24
N LEU A 17 16.96 11.67 25.77
CA LEU A 17 15.70 11.12 25.34
C LEU A 17 15.52 11.50 23.87
N PRO A 18 15.34 10.55 22.96
CA PRO A 18 15.01 10.89 21.58
C PRO A 18 13.75 11.76 21.61
N ALA A 19 13.77 12.87 20.89
CA ALA A 19 12.62 13.76 20.83
C ALA A 19 11.41 12.96 20.36
N GLN A 20 10.35 12.92 21.18
CA GLN A 20 9.12 12.23 20.81
C GLN A 20 8.58 12.83 19.51
N TRP A 21 8.24 11.97 18.53
CA TRP A 21 7.66 12.41 17.29
C TRP A 21 6.40 13.28 17.53
N LYS A 22 6.24 14.29 16.71
CA LYS A 22 5.05 15.15 16.68
C LYS A 22 4.79 15.64 15.25
N PRO A 23 3.52 15.90 14.88
CA PRO A 23 3.20 16.51 13.61
C PRO A 23 3.95 17.83 13.38
N ALA A 24 4.41 18.04 12.15
CA ALA A 24 5.12 19.27 11.78
C ALA A 24 4.16 20.44 11.55
N GLY A 25 4.53 21.64 12.05
CA GLY A 25 3.78 22.87 11.82
C GLY A 25 2.41 22.91 12.51
N GLU A 26 1.67 23.99 12.21
CA GLU A 26 0.34 24.28 12.82
C GLU A 26 -0.79 24.22 11.76
N ARG A 27 -0.67 23.35 10.76
CA ARG A 27 -1.70 23.21 9.74
C ARG A 27 -2.98 22.59 10.29
N ILE A 28 -4.11 22.88 9.65
CA ILE A 28 -5.40 22.24 9.94
C ILE A 28 -5.25 20.73 9.81
N LYS A 29 -5.80 20.02 10.80
CA LYS A 29 -5.76 18.54 10.86
C LYS A 29 -7.16 18.01 11.07
N THR A 30 -7.46 16.85 10.49
CA THR A 30 -8.68 16.10 10.79
C THR A 30 -8.58 15.45 12.17
N GLU A 31 -9.69 14.97 12.69
CA GLU A 31 -9.72 14.17 13.93
C GLU A 31 -8.86 12.89 13.82
N TRP A 32 -8.69 12.34 12.63
CA TRP A 32 -7.88 11.15 12.38
C TRP A 32 -6.40 11.39 12.68
N ALA A 33 -5.91 12.60 12.46
CA ALA A 33 -4.53 12.95 12.75
C ALA A 33 -4.18 12.85 14.25
N THR A 34 -5.17 12.98 15.14
CA THR A 34 -4.99 12.84 16.59
C THR A 34 -4.99 11.37 17.05
N LYS A 35 -5.42 10.46 16.18
CA LYS A 35 -5.53 9.01 16.44
C LYS A 35 -4.32 8.22 15.92
N ILE A 36 -3.34 8.89 15.33
CA ILE A 36 -2.13 8.23 14.80
C ILE A 36 -1.29 7.68 15.96
N ASP A 37 -1.10 6.37 15.94
CA ASP A 37 -0.14 5.68 16.79
C ASP A 37 1.14 5.41 15.98
N VAL A 38 2.24 6.04 16.37
CA VAL A 38 3.53 5.94 15.65
C VAL A 38 4.15 4.55 15.71
N GLU A 39 3.77 3.74 16.69
CA GLU A 39 4.23 2.36 16.83
C GLU A 39 3.35 1.38 16.03
N ASN A 40 2.16 1.81 15.60
CA ASN A 40 1.19 0.96 14.89
C ASN A 40 0.45 1.75 13.80
N VAL A 41 1.20 2.33 12.88
CA VAL A 41 0.68 3.17 11.78
C VAL A 41 -0.02 2.33 10.73
N LEU A 42 -1.30 2.61 10.44
CA LEU A 42 -2.11 1.89 9.45
C LEU A 42 -1.96 0.36 9.61
N PRO A 43 -2.50 -0.21 10.69
CA PRO A 43 -2.28 -1.61 11.05
C PRO A 43 -3.06 -2.61 10.18
N GLU A 44 -4.01 -2.13 9.39
CA GLU A 44 -4.80 -2.95 8.48
C GLU A 44 -3.96 -3.48 7.32
N TYR A 45 -4.31 -4.68 6.83
CA TYR A 45 -3.65 -5.29 5.70
C TYR A 45 -3.84 -4.43 4.42
N PRO A 46 -2.76 -4.02 3.72
CA PRO A 46 -2.84 -2.96 2.73
C PRO A 46 -3.40 -3.38 1.35
N ARG A 47 -3.57 -4.68 1.09
CA ARG A 47 -4.03 -5.21 -0.20
C ARG A 47 -5.19 -6.20 -0.04
N PRO A 48 -6.38 -5.76 0.42
CA PRO A 48 -7.49 -6.66 0.77
C PRO A 48 -8.01 -7.49 -0.40
N ILE A 49 -7.76 -7.07 -1.65
CA ILE A 49 -8.16 -7.85 -2.84
C ILE A 49 -7.35 -9.15 -3.00
N MET A 50 -6.19 -9.28 -2.36
CA MET A 50 -5.37 -10.50 -2.35
C MET A 50 -4.65 -10.58 -1.00
N GLU A 51 -5.39 -10.98 0.03
CA GLU A 51 -4.92 -11.01 1.41
C GLU A 51 -4.12 -12.29 1.72
N ARG A 52 -3.00 -12.12 2.43
CA ARG A 52 -2.19 -13.20 2.99
C ARG A 52 -2.18 -13.13 4.52
N PRO A 53 -2.24 -14.29 5.22
CA PRO A 53 -2.33 -14.31 6.68
C PRO A 53 -1.01 -13.91 7.38
N ASN A 54 0.10 -14.04 6.68
CA ASN A 54 1.43 -13.71 7.21
C ASN A 54 1.97 -12.47 6.50
N TRP A 55 2.22 -11.42 7.27
CA TRP A 55 2.84 -10.19 6.79
C TRP A 55 3.46 -9.41 7.94
N VAL A 56 4.30 -8.45 7.64
CA VAL A 56 4.90 -7.52 8.61
C VAL A 56 4.75 -6.11 8.06
N ASN A 57 4.10 -5.25 8.84
CA ASN A 57 4.00 -3.82 8.56
C ASN A 57 5.37 -3.15 8.83
N LEU A 58 5.90 -2.43 7.84
CA LEU A 58 7.12 -1.64 7.98
C LEU A 58 6.86 -0.14 8.13
N ASN A 59 5.60 0.30 8.21
CA ASN A 59 5.28 1.68 8.53
C ASN A 59 5.84 2.08 9.90
N GLY A 60 5.80 3.37 10.21
CA GLY A 60 6.31 3.91 11.46
C GLY A 60 7.50 4.84 11.24
N LEU A 61 8.31 5.05 12.26
CA LEU A 61 9.44 5.98 12.19
C LEU A 61 10.62 5.38 11.42
N TRP A 62 11.06 6.09 10.38
CA TRP A 62 12.25 5.80 9.59
C TRP A 62 13.24 6.95 9.74
N ASN A 63 14.53 6.69 9.64
CA ASN A 63 15.50 7.75 9.48
C ASN A 63 15.37 8.37 8.09
N TYR A 64 15.55 9.71 7.97
CA TYR A 64 15.54 10.38 6.69
C TYR A 64 16.69 11.38 6.55
N ALA A 65 17.09 11.67 5.31
CA ALA A 65 17.97 12.76 4.96
C ALA A 65 17.62 13.30 3.56
N ILE A 66 17.87 14.58 3.33
CA ILE A 66 17.76 15.24 2.04
C ILE A 66 19.17 15.57 1.56
N THR A 67 19.52 15.16 0.35
CA THR A 67 20.81 15.46 -0.27
C THR A 67 20.63 16.02 -1.67
N PRO A 68 21.56 16.83 -2.19
CA PRO A 68 21.57 17.17 -3.60
C PRO A 68 21.57 15.92 -4.49
N VAL A 69 20.86 16.00 -5.63
CA VAL A 69 20.76 14.90 -6.59
C VAL A 69 22.15 14.40 -7.02
N GLY A 70 22.30 13.08 -7.08
CA GLY A 70 23.53 12.42 -7.52
C GLY A 70 24.57 12.21 -6.43
N GLN A 71 24.31 12.62 -5.21
CA GLN A 71 25.19 12.31 -4.09
C GLN A 71 25.01 10.85 -3.63
N ALA A 72 26.08 10.29 -3.05
CA ALA A 72 26.04 8.99 -2.40
C ALA A 72 25.10 8.99 -1.19
N ALA A 73 24.73 7.78 -0.72
CA ALA A 73 23.93 7.62 0.48
C ALA A 73 24.54 8.37 1.68
N PRO A 74 23.71 9.09 2.47
CA PRO A 74 24.21 9.90 3.57
C PRO A 74 24.84 9.03 4.66
N GLN A 75 25.96 9.50 5.21
CA GLN A 75 26.59 8.87 6.37
C GLN A 75 25.84 9.20 7.69
N LYS A 76 25.11 10.30 7.68
CA LYS A 76 24.33 10.80 8.82
C LYS A 76 22.95 11.22 8.33
N TYR A 77 21.92 10.73 8.98
CA TYR A 77 20.53 11.12 8.77
C TYR A 77 20.18 12.38 9.55
N GLU A 78 19.26 13.20 9.03
CA GLU A 78 18.85 14.48 9.64
C GLU A 78 17.91 14.28 10.83
N GLY A 79 17.10 13.21 10.80
CA GLY A 79 16.08 12.94 11.79
C GLY A 79 15.21 11.76 11.43
N GLN A 80 13.98 11.76 11.95
CA GLN A 80 12.99 10.72 11.68
C GLN A 80 11.80 11.28 10.90
N ILE A 81 11.25 10.44 10.02
CA ILE A 81 10.04 10.68 9.25
C ILE A 81 9.05 9.56 9.51
N LEU A 82 7.77 9.89 9.69
CA LEU A 82 6.72 8.88 9.87
C LEU A 82 6.23 8.38 8.51
N VAL A 83 6.56 7.15 8.17
CA VAL A 83 6.08 6.45 6.96
C VAL A 83 4.69 5.85 7.27
N PRO A 84 3.69 5.98 6.37
CA PRO A 84 3.80 6.37 4.96
C PRO A 84 3.31 7.81 4.68
N PHE A 85 3.68 8.78 5.46
CA PHE A 85 3.28 10.16 5.20
C PHE A 85 4.33 10.88 4.35
N ALA A 86 3.90 11.49 3.24
CA ALA A 86 4.78 12.26 2.36
C ALA A 86 5.54 13.34 3.13
N ILE A 87 6.77 13.65 2.71
CA ILE A 87 7.65 14.57 3.47
C ILE A 87 7.05 15.96 3.68
N GLU A 88 6.19 16.41 2.77
CA GLU A 88 5.46 17.69 2.87
C GLU A 88 4.31 17.66 3.88
N SER A 89 3.82 16.47 4.21
CA SER A 89 2.71 16.28 5.14
C SER A 89 3.09 16.69 6.56
N SER A 90 2.12 17.25 7.28
CA SER A 90 2.26 17.50 8.72
C SER A 90 2.52 16.20 9.49
N LEU A 91 1.84 15.12 9.11
CA LEU A 91 1.95 13.81 9.77
C LEU A 91 3.28 13.10 9.51
N SER A 92 4.04 13.52 8.51
CA SER A 92 5.41 13.02 8.36
C SER A 92 6.32 13.38 9.54
N GLY A 93 5.98 14.44 10.30
CA GLY A 93 6.84 15.05 11.33
C GLY A 93 7.92 15.97 10.76
N VAL A 94 8.03 16.08 9.41
CA VAL A 94 9.07 16.85 8.72
C VAL A 94 8.51 18.14 8.10
N GLY A 95 7.48 18.06 7.28
CA GLY A 95 6.78 19.21 6.69
C GLY A 95 7.62 20.03 5.70
N LYS A 96 8.67 19.46 5.12
CA LYS A 96 9.57 20.10 4.16
C LYS A 96 9.16 19.80 2.73
N ARG A 97 9.46 20.71 1.79
CA ARG A 97 9.37 20.43 0.34
C ARG A 97 10.68 19.84 -0.14
N LEU A 98 10.61 18.80 -0.98
CA LEU A 98 11.79 18.14 -1.51
C LEU A 98 12.46 18.98 -2.60
N GLY A 99 11.72 19.32 -3.66
CA GLY A 99 12.25 19.99 -4.85
C GLY A 99 13.09 19.07 -5.74
N LYS A 100 13.12 19.39 -7.03
CA LYS A 100 13.79 18.54 -8.07
C LYS A 100 15.31 18.45 -7.95
N GLU A 101 15.94 19.34 -7.16
CA GLU A 101 17.40 19.40 -6.97
C GLU A 101 17.88 18.43 -5.88
N ASN A 102 16.96 17.72 -5.20
CA ASN A 102 17.26 16.89 -4.05
C ASN A 102 16.77 15.45 -4.22
N ASP A 103 17.53 14.53 -3.62
CA ASP A 103 17.13 13.17 -3.34
C ASP A 103 16.67 13.07 -1.87
N LEU A 104 15.58 12.36 -1.62
CA LEU A 104 15.10 12.00 -0.28
C LEU A 104 15.52 10.56 0.03
N TRP A 105 16.29 10.40 1.08
CA TRP A 105 16.75 9.12 1.57
C TRP A 105 15.98 8.69 2.80
N TYR A 106 15.64 7.39 2.84
CA TYR A 106 15.02 6.72 3.97
C TYR A 106 15.89 5.54 4.40
N GLN A 107 15.90 5.25 5.71
CA GLN A 107 16.55 4.07 6.27
C GLN A 107 15.66 3.44 7.34
N ARG A 108 15.48 2.14 7.26
CA ARG A 108 14.74 1.33 8.25
C ARG A 108 15.50 0.07 8.57
N LYS A 109 15.60 -0.25 9.85
CA LYS A 109 16.02 -1.57 10.31
C LYS A 109 14.80 -2.46 10.48
N PHE A 110 14.91 -3.73 10.11
CA PHE A 110 13.84 -4.70 10.21
C PHE A 110 14.37 -6.11 10.43
N SER A 111 13.51 -7.00 10.95
CA SER A 111 13.81 -8.42 11.06
C SER A 111 12.72 -9.25 10.38
N VAL A 112 13.14 -10.34 9.74
CA VAL A 112 12.20 -11.29 9.13
C VAL A 112 11.86 -12.36 10.18
N PRO A 113 10.55 -12.64 10.40
CA PRO A 113 10.15 -13.68 11.33
C PRO A 113 10.78 -15.03 11.02
N SER A 114 11.33 -15.71 12.02
CA SER A 114 12.02 -17.01 11.85
C SER A 114 11.13 -18.10 11.26
N LYS A 115 9.82 -18.02 11.47
CA LYS A 115 8.83 -18.94 10.88
C LYS A 115 8.74 -18.87 9.36
N TRP A 116 9.30 -17.84 8.71
CA TRP A 116 9.35 -17.67 7.26
C TRP A 116 10.57 -18.29 6.61
N LYS A 117 11.38 -19.03 7.40
CA LYS A 117 12.59 -19.69 6.89
C LYS A 117 12.24 -20.69 5.77
N GLY A 118 12.85 -20.50 4.60
CA GLY A 118 12.62 -21.32 3.41
C GLY A 118 11.57 -20.77 2.45
N GLU A 119 10.84 -19.71 2.84
CA GLU A 119 9.97 -18.97 1.95
C GLU A 119 10.74 -17.84 1.24
N ARG A 120 10.25 -17.39 0.11
CA ARG A 120 10.65 -16.11 -0.47
C ARG A 120 10.04 -14.99 0.34
N VAL A 121 10.73 -13.87 0.45
CA VAL A 121 10.25 -12.69 1.14
C VAL A 121 10.10 -11.55 0.14
N LEU A 122 8.87 -11.11 -0.06
CA LEU A 122 8.56 -9.97 -0.92
C LEU A 122 8.49 -8.69 -0.09
N LEU A 123 9.15 -7.65 -0.56
CA LEU A 123 9.05 -6.28 -0.06
C LEU A 123 8.10 -5.52 -0.97
N HIS A 124 7.02 -4.98 -0.41
CA HIS A 124 5.98 -4.26 -1.13
C HIS A 124 5.95 -2.78 -0.75
N PHE A 125 5.64 -1.95 -1.72
CA PHE A 125 5.31 -0.54 -1.56
C PHE A 125 3.94 -0.29 -2.20
N GLY A 126 3.01 0.30 -1.46
CA GLY A 126 1.71 0.69 -1.99
C GLY A 126 1.84 1.81 -3.03
N ALA A 127 2.63 2.84 -2.73
CA ALA A 127 3.04 3.86 -3.69
C ALA A 127 4.21 4.69 -3.15
N VAL A 128 5.07 5.16 -4.08
CA VAL A 128 6.17 6.09 -3.81
C VAL A 128 6.26 7.09 -4.96
N ASP A 129 6.15 8.37 -4.71
CA ASP A 129 6.29 9.42 -5.74
C ASP A 129 7.70 10.00 -5.69
N TRP A 130 8.48 9.92 -6.72
CA TRP A 130 8.28 9.50 -8.11
C TRP A 130 9.23 8.37 -8.52
N LYS A 131 10.57 8.62 -8.60
CA LYS A 131 11.61 7.64 -8.97
C LYS A 131 12.27 7.09 -7.71
N THR A 132 12.22 5.79 -7.56
CA THR A 132 12.63 5.09 -6.33
C THR A 132 13.76 4.10 -6.65
N ASP A 133 14.85 4.16 -5.89
CA ASP A 133 15.90 3.13 -5.85
C ASP A 133 15.90 2.46 -4.47
N ILE A 134 16.12 1.14 -4.42
CA ILE A 134 15.99 0.34 -3.19
C ILE A 134 17.21 -0.55 -2.99
N TRP A 135 17.69 -0.57 -1.75
CA TRP A 135 18.77 -1.46 -1.30
C TRP A 135 18.36 -2.19 -0.02
N VAL A 136 18.75 -3.46 0.09
CA VAL A 136 18.69 -4.25 1.32
C VAL A 136 20.08 -4.72 1.65
N ASN A 137 20.58 -4.44 2.87
CA ASN A 137 21.93 -4.77 3.31
C ASN A 137 23.01 -4.33 2.30
N GLN A 138 22.90 -3.12 1.76
CA GLN A 138 23.77 -2.50 0.74
C GLN A 138 23.70 -3.14 -0.66
N ILE A 139 22.91 -4.20 -0.85
CA ILE A 139 22.67 -4.82 -2.16
C ILE A 139 21.53 -4.06 -2.84
N LYS A 140 21.76 -3.54 -4.06
CA LYS A 140 20.72 -2.91 -4.84
C LYS A 140 19.70 -3.94 -5.30
N ILE A 141 18.45 -3.80 -4.86
CA ILE A 141 17.34 -4.72 -5.18
C ILE A 141 16.68 -4.34 -6.49
N GLY A 142 16.45 -3.05 -6.72
CA GLY A 142 15.78 -2.59 -7.92
C GLY A 142 15.47 -1.11 -7.89
N GLN A 143 14.67 -0.71 -8.88
CA GLN A 143 14.14 0.63 -9.01
C GLN A 143 12.70 0.60 -9.51
N HIS A 144 11.94 1.65 -9.20
CA HIS A 144 10.59 1.87 -9.72
C HIS A 144 10.47 3.32 -10.19
N THR A 145 9.58 3.56 -11.15
CA THR A 145 9.23 4.90 -11.62
C THR A 145 7.72 4.98 -11.79
N GLY A 146 7.09 5.91 -11.12
CA GLY A 146 5.64 6.11 -11.11
C GLY A 146 5.13 6.37 -9.70
N GLY A 147 4.34 7.43 -9.51
CA GLY A 147 3.91 7.89 -8.19
C GLY A 147 2.68 7.18 -7.61
N PHE A 148 1.96 6.36 -8.42
CA PHE A 148 0.59 5.92 -8.05
C PHE A 148 0.37 4.41 -8.10
N THR A 149 1.31 3.66 -8.64
CA THR A 149 1.19 2.22 -8.79
C THR A 149 1.98 1.47 -7.72
N PRO A 150 1.40 0.40 -7.13
CA PRO A 150 2.13 -0.46 -6.23
C PRO A 150 3.22 -1.24 -6.98
N PHE A 151 4.28 -1.57 -6.25
CA PHE A 151 5.35 -2.40 -6.76
C PHE A 151 5.96 -3.26 -5.66
N SER A 152 6.65 -4.33 -6.05
CA SER A 152 7.28 -5.25 -5.11
C SER A 152 8.57 -5.85 -5.65
N PHE A 153 9.44 -6.28 -4.73
CA PHE A 153 10.69 -6.96 -5.05
C PHE A 153 10.89 -8.18 -4.16
N ASP A 154 11.44 -9.24 -4.72
CA ASP A 154 11.94 -10.37 -3.96
C ASP A 154 13.28 -9.98 -3.32
N ILE A 155 13.30 -9.85 -2.00
CA ILE A 155 14.49 -9.47 -1.24
C ILE A 155 15.24 -10.65 -0.64
N THR A 156 14.74 -11.87 -0.85
CA THR A 156 15.30 -13.10 -0.27
C THR A 156 16.81 -13.22 -0.46
N PRO A 157 17.37 -12.96 -1.67
CA PRO A 157 18.82 -13.10 -1.89
C PRO A 157 19.69 -12.10 -1.11
N ALA A 158 19.10 -11.00 -0.65
CA ALA A 158 19.81 -9.94 0.07
C ALA A 158 19.64 -10.03 1.59
N LEU A 159 18.80 -10.94 2.08
CA LEU A 159 18.54 -11.08 3.52
C LEU A 159 19.69 -11.76 4.23
N LYS A 160 19.91 -11.35 5.47
CA LYS A 160 20.81 -12.02 6.43
C LYS A 160 20.03 -12.42 7.68
N ASN A 161 20.60 -13.31 8.48
CA ASN A 161 20.02 -13.67 9.77
C ASN A 161 20.03 -12.47 10.74
N GLY A 162 18.94 -12.28 11.47
CA GLY A 162 18.78 -11.20 12.44
C GLY A 162 18.32 -9.89 11.80
N GLU A 163 18.93 -8.79 12.22
CA GLU A 163 18.57 -7.44 11.79
C GLU A 163 19.06 -7.15 10.37
N ASN A 164 18.18 -6.69 9.51
CA ASN A 164 18.43 -6.25 8.15
C ASN A 164 18.23 -4.72 8.05
N GLU A 165 18.85 -4.12 7.05
CA GLU A 165 18.73 -2.70 6.74
C GLU A 165 18.07 -2.50 5.37
N LEU A 166 17.03 -1.69 5.32
CA LEU A 166 16.39 -1.21 4.11
C LEU A 166 16.74 0.26 3.91
N VAL A 167 17.28 0.59 2.74
CA VAL A 167 17.53 1.96 2.31
C VAL A 167 16.72 2.23 1.04
N VAL A 168 16.01 3.35 1.03
CA VAL A 168 15.20 3.81 -0.10
C VAL A 168 15.63 5.23 -0.46
N LYS A 169 15.92 5.47 -1.75
CA LYS A 169 16.17 6.80 -2.29
C LYS A 169 15.03 7.18 -3.21
N VAL A 170 14.51 8.38 -3.07
CA VAL A 170 13.44 8.91 -3.91
C VAL A 170 13.83 10.26 -4.49
N TRP A 171 13.61 10.42 -5.79
CA TRP A 171 13.68 11.69 -6.48
C TRP A 171 12.31 12.03 -7.08
N ASP A 172 11.81 13.23 -6.79
CA ASP A 172 10.53 13.73 -7.31
C ASP A 172 10.68 15.13 -7.89
N PRO A 173 10.51 15.28 -9.22
CA PRO A 173 10.56 16.59 -9.85
C PRO A 173 9.27 17.40 -9.70
N THR A 174 8.22 16.86 -9.12
CA THR A 174 6.88 17.44 -8.94
C THR A 174 6.30 17.98 -10.27
N ASP A 175 6.38 19.29 -10.52
CA ASP A 175 5.84 19.96 -11.72
C ASP A 175 6.91 20.26 -12.80
N ASN A 176 8.11 19.70 -12.65
CA ASN A 176 9.18 19.80 -13.64
C ASN A 176 9.27 18.51 -14.47
N GLY A 177 8.78 18.55 -15.70
CA GLY A 177 8.79 17.39 -16.61
C GLY A 177 7.39 17.00 -17.08
N THR A 178 7.28 15.79 -17.63
CA THR A 178 6.06 15.29 -18.30
C THR A 178 5.40 14.13 -17.56
N GLN A 179 5.92 13.76 -16.38
CA GLN A 179 5.36 12.70 -15.56
C GLN A 179 3.95 13.05 -15.06
N PRO A 180 3.07 12.07 -14.86
CA PRO A 180 1.79 12.27 -14.19
C PRO A 180 2.00 12.82 -12.77
N ARG A 181 1.36 13.93 -12.46
CA ARG A 181 1.47 14.62 -11.16
C ARG A 181 0.14 15.11 -10.60
N GLY A 182 -0.96 14.95 -11.38
CA GLY A 182 -2.25 15.55 -11.04
C GLY A 182 -2.15 17.06 -10.90
N LYS A 183 -2.67 17.60 -9.80
CA LYS A 183 -2.64 19.04 -9.51
C LYS A 183 -1.50 19.48 -8.60
N GLN A 184 -0.48 18.65 -8.42
CA GLN A 184 0.69 18.98 -7.61
C GLN A 184 1.57 20.03 -8.30
N VAL A 185 1.97 21.06 -7.56
CA VAL A 185 2.93 22.09 -8.04
C VAL A 185 3.82 22.56 -6.88
N ASN A 186 5.04 22.99 -7.22
CA ASN A 186 5.98 23.52 -6.24
C ASN A 186 5.53 24.84 -5.59
N LYS A 187 4.66 25.60 -6.26
CA LYS A 187 4.09 26.86 -5.75
C LYS A 187 2.56 26.79 -5.79
N PRO A 188 1.92 26.06 -4.85
CA PRO A 188 0.48 25.86 -4.86
C PRO A 188 -0.27 27.18 -4.68
N SER A 189 -1.29 27.38 -5.52
CA SER A 189 -2.22 28.50 -5.46
C SER A 189 -3.48 28.18 -6.26
N GLY A 190 -4.62 28.76 -5.90
CA GLY A 190 -5.90 28.51 -6.57
C GLY A 190 -6.26 27.02 -6.53
N ILE A 191 -6.40 26.39 -7.70
CA ILE A 191 -6.77 24.97 -7.84
C ILE A 191 -5.60 23.98 -7.72
N TRP A 192 -4.39 24.45 -7.43
CA TRP A 192 -3.19 23.62 -7.37
C TRP A 192 -2.81 23.28 -5.93
N TYR A 193 -2.27 22.08 -5.73
CA TYR A 193 -1.96 21.51 -4.42
C TYR A 193 -0.46 21.39 -4.14
N THR A 194 -0.15 21.23 -2.87
CA THR A 194 1.20 20.90 -2.39
C THR A 194 1.71 19.59 -3.02
N PRO A 195 3.00 19.48 -3.30
CA PRO A 195 3.62 18.22 -3.72
C PRO A 195 3.39 17.09 -2.70
N VAL A 196 3.42 15.87 -3.20
CA VAL A 196 3.45 14.64 -2.43
C VAL A 196 4.69 13.87 -2.87
N SER A 197 5.79 13.98 -2.11
CA SER A 197 7.06 13.36 -2.48
C SER A 197 7.43 12.24 -1.51
N GLY A 198 7.99 11.16 -2.04
CA GLY A 198 8.45 10.02 -1.24
C GLY A 198 7.41 8.93 -1.04
N ILE A 199 7.58 8.14 0.02
CA ILE A 199 6.69 7.04 0.38
C ILE A 199 5.39 7.63 0.93
N TRP A 200 4.24 7.31 0.29
CA TRP A 200 2.94 7.85 0.70
C TRP A 200 1.84 6.79 0.88
N GLN A 201 2.18 5.50 0.66
CA GLN A 201 1.35 4.36 1.01
C GLN A 201 2.17 3.30 1.74
N THR A 202 1.48 2.38 2.42
CA THR A 202 2.07 1.34 3.28
C THR A 202 3.22 0.59 2.62
N VAL A 203 4.25 0.33 3.42
CA VAL A 203 5.37 -0.57 3.11
C VAL A 203 5.25 -1.82 3.97
N TRP A 204 5.37 -3.01 3.36
CA TRP A 204 5.22 -4.27 4.09
C TRP A 204 6.02 -5.43 3.52
N LEU A 205 6.18 -6.47 4.31
CA LEU A 205 6.79 -7.73 3.91
C LEU A 205 5.76 -8.85 3.89
N GLU A 206 5.90 -9.77 2.94
CA GLU A 206 5.12 -11.02 2.88
C GLU A 206 6.03 -12.21 2.57
N PRO A 207 5.85 -13.37 3.26
CA PRO A 207 6.43 -14.63 2.83
C PRO A 207 5.54 -15.22 1.73
N VAL A 208 6.16 -15.74 0.69
CA VAL A 208 5.47 -16.47 -0.36
C VAL A 208 6.22 -17.76 -0.71
N PRO A 209 5.53 -18.85 -1.08
CA PRO A 209 6.19 -20.06 -1.56
C PRO A 209 6.94 -19.82 -2.88
N ALA A 210 7.78 -20.78 -3.28
CA ALA A 210 8.52 -20.71 -4.54
C ALA A 210 7.60 -20.51 -5.75
N GLN A 211 6.44 -21.17 -5.75
CA GLN A 211 5.36 -20.97 -6.72
C GLN A 211 4.18 -20.33 -6.01
N SER A 212 3.86 -19.09 -6.33
CA SER A 212 2.83 -18.32 -5.64
C SER A 212 1.83 -17.65 -6.59
N ILE A 213 0.67 -17.29 -6.04
CA ILE A 213 -0.32 -16.44 -6.71
C ILE A 213 0.21 -15.00 -6.67
N THR A 214 0.38 -14.41 -7.85
CA THR A 214 0.97 -13.06 -7.99
C THR A 214 -0.06 -11.98 -8.25
N ASN A 215 -1.18 -12.34 -8.89
CA ASN A 215 -2.29 -11.41 -9.14
C ASN A 215 -3.59 -12.17 -9.34
N ILE A 216 -4.71 -11.48 -9.09
CA ILE A 216 -6.06 -11.98 -9.36
C ILE A 216 -6.89 -10.88 -10.01
N LYS A 217 -7.76 -11.28 -10.95
CA LYS A 217 -8.77 -10.40 -11.53
C LYS A 217 -10.13 -11.09 -11.43
N ILE A 218 -11.10 -10.40 -10.85
CA ILE A 218 -12.43 -10.91 -10.56
C ILE A 218 -13.43 -10.14 -11.40
N THR A 219 -14.21 -10.87 -12.21
CA THR A 219 -15.21 -10.29 -13.11
C THR A 219 -16.58 -10.91 -12.82
N PRO A 220 -17.51 -10.16 -12.20
CA PRO A 220 -18.88 -10.59 -12.01
C PRO A 220 -19.69 -10.40 -13.31
N ASP A 221 -20.58 -11.34 -13.59
CA ASP A 221 -21.58 -11.24 -14.64
C ASP A 221 -22.95 -11.59 -14.05
N ILE A 222 -23.75 -10.55 -13.77
CA ILE A 222 -25.08 -10.73 -13.18
C ILE A 222 -26.13 -11.20 -14.18
N ASP A 223 -25.90 -11.02 -15.48
CA ASP A 223 -26.84 -11.45 -16.52
C ASP A 223 -26.75 -12.96 -16.74
N LEU A 224 -25.53 -13.50 -16.64
CA LEU A 224 -25.27 -14.97 -16.71
C LEU A 224 -25.19 -15.62 -15.33
N ASN A 225 -25.37 -14.85 -14.27
CA ASN A 225 -25.25 -15.31 -12.88
C ASN A 225 -23.93 -16.06 -12.61
N LYS A 226 -22.82 -15.47 -13.06
CA LYS A 226 -21.50 -16.08 -13.08
C LYS A 226 -20.44 -15.16 -12.50
N LEU A 227 -19.46 -15.75 -11.82
CA LEU A 227 -18.22 -15.09 -11.40
C LEU A 227 -17.04 -15.71 -12.15
N THR A 228 -16.23 -14.90 -12.80
CA THR A 228 -14.99 -15.34 -13.46
C THR A 228 -13.78 -14.82 -12.68
N VAL A 229 -12.84 -15.73 -12.34
CA VAL A 229 -11.62 -15.41 -11.61
C VAL A 229 -10.41 -15.80 -12.45
N GLU A 230 -9.65 -14.80 -12.90
CA GLU A 230 -8.36 -14.97 -13.57
C GLU A 230 -7.26 -14.91 -12.50
N VAL A 231 -6.39 -15.92 -12.47
CA VAL A 231 -5.31 -16.04 -11.49
C VAL A 231 -3.97 -16.07 -12.21
N ALA A 232 -3.09 -15.14 -11.86
CA ALA A 232 -1.69 -15.17 -12.30
C ALA A 232 -0.82 -15.77 -11.22
N THR A 233 0.19 -16.54 -11.62
CA THR A 233 1.17 -17.18 -10.75
C THR A 233 2.59 -16.87 -11.23
N ASP A 234 3.62 -17.15 -10.41
CA ASP A 234 5.03 -16.96 -10.81
C ASP A 234 5.35 -17.69 -12.12
N GLU A 235 4.95 -18.95 -12.21
CA GLU A 235 5.07 -19.76 -13.42
C GLU A 235 3.72 -20.32 -13.83
N LYS A 236 3.41 -20.22 -15.12
CA LYS A 236 2.21 -20.79 -15.70
C LYS A 236 2.42 -22.25 -16.03
N LYS A 237 2.10 -23.14 -15.09
CA LYS A 237 2.19 -24.60 -15.26
C LYS A 237 0.80 -25.18 -15.47
N LEU A 238 0.54 -25.75 -16.64
CA LEU A 238 -0.75 -26.38 -16.96
C LEU A 238 -1.07 -27.65 -16.15
N SER A 239 -0.05 -28.19 -15.44
CA SER A 239 -0.24 -29.29 -14.48
C SER A 239 -0.84 -28.83 -13.14
N ASP A 240 -0.79 -27.53 -12.88
CA ASP A 240 -1.25 -26.97 -11.62
C ASP A 240 -2.74 -26.66 -11.70
N LYS A 241 -3.41 -26.78 -10.56
CA LYS A 241 -4.84 -26.56 -10.43
C LYS A 241 -5.10 -25.30 -9.60
N ILE A 242 -6.04 -24.48 -10.06
CA ILE A 242 -6.62 -23.36 -9.31
C ILE A 242 -8.01 -23.76 -8.81
N GLU A 243 -8.25 -23.65 -7.53
CA GLU A 243 -9.57 -23.79 -6.91
C GLU A 243 -10.00 -22.46 -6.32
N VAL A 244 -11.23 -22.05 -6.59
CA VAL A 244 -11.86 -20.87 -5.99
C VAL A 244 -13.12 -21.30 -5.25
N LYS A 245 -13.22 -20.92 -3.99
CA LYS A 245 -14.42 -21.10 -3.13
C LYS A 245 -15.02 -19.73 -2.87
N VAL A 246 -16.34 -19.65 -2.93
CA VAL A 246 -17.13 -18.43 -2.71
C VAL A 246 -18.00 -18.64 -1.47
N PHE A 247 -17.93 -17.71 -0.53
CA PHE A 247 -18.66 -17.77 0.73
C PHE A 247 -19.60 -16.57 0.88
N ASP A 248 -20.77 -16.79 1.45
CA ASP A 248 -21.67 -15.78 2.01
C ASP A 248 -21.55 -15.86 3.54
N GLY A 249 -20.73 -14.97 4.12
CA GLY A 249 -20.31 -15.12 5.51
C GLY A 249 -19.52 -16.42 5.75
N LYS A 250 -20.12 -17.40 6.43
CA LYS A 250 -19.47 -18.69 6.70
C LYS A 250 -19.93 -19.81 5.79
N GLU A 251 -20.95 -19.58 4.99
CA GLU A 251 -21.55 -20.58 4.13
C GLU A 251 -20.83 -20.65 2.76
N LEU A 252 -20.40 -21.85 2.37
CA LEU A 252 -19.87 -22.10 1.04
C LEU A 252 -21.04 -22.16 0.04
N VAL A 253 -21.19 -21.10 -0.80
CA VAL A 253 -22.32 -20.96 -1.71
C VAL A 253 -21.98 -21.38 -3.15
N ALA A 254 -20.72 -21.32 -3.53
CA ALA A 254 -20.27 -21.75 -4.87
C ALA A 254 -18.78 -22.13 -4.87
N LYS A 255 -18.36 -22.89 -5.87
CA LYS A 255 -16.94 -23.20 -6.12
C LYS A 255 -16.68 -23.45 -7.59
N GLY A 256 -15.47 -23.20 -8.01
CA GLY A 256 -14.97 -23.51 -9.35
C GLY A 256 -13.55 -24.03 -9.31
N VAL A 257 -13.17 -24.77 -10.32
CA VAL A 257 -11.84 -25.33 -10.49
C VAL A 257 -11.41 -25.18 -11.96
N SER A 258 -10.16 -24.80 -12.18
CA SER A 258 -9.55 -24.76 -13.51
C SER A 258 -8.08 -25.15 -13.43
N ILE A 259 -7.45 -25.33 -14.57
CA ILE A 259 -5.98 -25.47 -14.66
C ILE A 259 -5.33 -24.07 -14.64
N ASN A 260 -4.11 -23.99 -14.14
CA ASN A 260 -3.37 -22.75 -14.06
C ASN A 260 -3.21 -22.09 -15.44
N GLY A 261 -3.61 -20.82 -15.52
CA GLY A 261 -3.60 -20.03 -16.75
C GLY A 261 -4.90 -20.06 -17.57
N ILE A 262 -5.92 -20.77 -17.11
CA ILE A 262 -7.30 -20.74 -17.61
C ILE A 262 -8.18 -20.08 -16.53
N PRO A 263 -9.04 -19.11 -16.87
CA PRO A 263 -9.97 -18.52 -15.91
C PRO A 263 -10.85 -19.57 -15.22
N VAL A 264 -11.09 -19.39 -13.94
CA VAL A 264 -12.05 -20.19 -13.17
C VAL A 264 -13.43 -19.56 -13.35
N GLU A 265 -14.35 -20.30 -13.99
CA GLU A 265 -15.74 -19.89 -14.12
C GLU A 265 -16.59 -20.55 -13.03
N ILE A 266 -17.39 -19.75 -12.34
CA ILE A 266 -18.16 -20.17 -11.16
C ILE A 266 -19.61 -19.74 -11.37
N ALA A 267 -20.51 -20.72 -11.48
CA ALA A 267 -21.94 -20.45 -11.46
C ALA A 267 -22.34 -20.05 -10.05
N MET A 268 -22.97 -18.90 -9.91
CA MET A 268 -23.48 -18.39 -8.65
C MET A 268 -24.90 -18.93 -8.39
N PRO A 269 -25.33 -18.99 -7.10
CA PRO A 269 -26.70 -19.44 -6.79
C PRO A 269 -27.77 -18.53 -7.39
N ALA A 270 -28.97 -19.07 -7.62
CA ALA A 270 -30.07 -18.33 -8.23
C ALA A 270 -30.53 -17.10 -7.41
N ASP A 271 -30.36 -17.16 -6.11
CA ASP A 271 -30.70 -16.12 -5.13
C ASP A 271 -29.51 -15.22 -4.78
N VAL A 272 -28.57 -15.05 -5.70
CA VAL A 272 -27.36 -14.23 -5.51
C VAL A 272 -27.71 -12.82 -5.03
N LYS A 273 -27.03 -12.36 -3.97
CA LYS A 273 -27.16 -11.00 -3.43
C LYS A 273 -26.38 -10.02 -4.29
N LEU A 274 -27.08 -9.10 -4.93
CA LEU A 274 -26.43 -8.04 -5.70
C LEU A 274 -25.96 -6.93 -4.77
N TRP A 275 -24.80 -6.39 -5.07
CA TRP A 275 -24.27 -5.22 -4.37
C TRP A 275 -24.96 -3.94 -4.85
N SER A 276 -25.35 -3.09 -3.93
CA SER A 276 -25.73 -1.69 -4.16
C SER A 276 -25.28 -0.83 -2.97
N PRO A 277 -25.30 0.51 -3.06
CA PRO A 277 -25.02 1.38 -1.90
C PRO A 277 -25.92 1.10 -0.70
N GLU A 278 -27.20 0.76 -0.96
CA GLU A 278 -28.20 0.46 0.08
C GLU A 278 -28.02 -0.96 0.65
N SER A 279 -27.41 -1.87 -0.12
CA SER A 279 -27.14 -3.25 0.27
C SER A 279 -25.74 -3.67 -0.20
N PRO A 280 -24.67 -3.27 0.50
CA PRO A 280 -23.29 -3.47 0.07
C PRO A 280 -22.81 -4.92 0.30
N SER A 281 -23.55 -5.89 -0.25
CA SER A 281 -23.27 -7.32 -0.08
C SER A 281 -21.96 -7.70 -0.77
N LEU A 282 -21.07 -8.37 -0.04
CA LEU A 282 -19.82 -8.93 -0.53
C LEU A 282 -19.80 -10.43 -0.29
N TYR A 283 -19.15 -11.15 -1.19
CA TYR A 283 -18.82 -12.56 -1.05
C TYR A 283 -17.33 -12.70 -0.75
N ASP A 284 -16.98 -13.48 0.26
CA ASP A 284 -15.59 -13.83 0.53
C ASP A 284 -15.11 -14.92 -0.42
N LEU A 285 -13.85 -14.79 -0.86
CA LEU A 285 -13.22 -15.75 -1.75
C LEU A 285 -12.00 -16.39 -1.07
N GLU A 286 -11.85 -17.70 -1.23
CA GLU A 286 -10.60 -18.42 -1.01
C GLU A 286 -10.09 -18.93 -2.35
N ILE A 287 -8.87 -18.52 -2.72
CA ILE A 287 -8.22 -18.89 -3.97
C ILE A 287 -6.99 -19.71 -3.63
N SER A 288 -6.95 -20.94 -4.11
CA SER A 288 -5.93 -21.92 -3.78
C SER A 288 -5.23 -22.43 -5.04
N LEU A 289 -3.90 -22.48 -4.99
CA LEU A 289 -3.03 -23.06 -6.02
C LEU A 289 -2.57 -24.43 -5.54
N PHE A 290 -2.73 -25.45 -6.39
CA PHE A 290 -2.30 -26.81 -6.11
C PHE A 290 -1.32 -27.30 -7.17
N GLU A 291 -0.25 -27.94 -6.75
CA GLU A 291 0.64 -28.75 -7.57
C GLU A 291 0.25 -30.23 -7.38
N GLY A 292 -0.43 -30.79 -8.37
CA GLY A 292 -1.13 -32.07 -8.20
C GLY A 292 -2.21 -31.96 -7.11
N ASN A 293 -2.04 -32.72 -6.02
CA ASN A 293 -2.94 -32.68 -4.86
C ASN A 293 -2.39 -31.87 -3.68
N LYS A 294 -1.18 -31.34 -3.80
CA LYS A 294 -0.53 -30.55 -2.73
C LYS A 294 -0.94 -29.08 -2.84
N LEU A 295 -1.53 -28.54 -1.78
CA LEU A 295 -1.73 -27.09 -1.64
C LEU A 295 -0.38 -26.41 -1.58
N VAL A 296 -0.13 -25.49 -2.52
CA VAL A 296 1.12 -24.74 -2.63
C VAL A 296 0.96 -23.33 -2.09
N ASP A 297 -0.11 -22.65 -2.52
CA ASP A 297 -0.38 -21.28 -2.09
C ASP A 297 -1.88 -21.03 -1.92
N LYS A 298 -2.22 -20.08 -1.04
CA LYS A 298 -3.61 -19.71 -0.77
C LYS A 298 -3.70 -18.25 -0.40
N VAL A 299 -4.64 -17.55 -1.03
CA VAL A 299 -4.97 -16.16 -0.74
C VAL A 299 -6.46 -16.02 -0.49
N LYS A 300 -6.84 -14.98 0.27
CA LYS A 300 -8.21 -14.54 0.43
C LYS A 300 -8.49 -13.32 -0.44
N SER A 301 -9.74 -13.17 -0.82
CA SER A 301 -10.24 -12.04 -1.59
C SER A 301 -11.71 -11.82 -1.30
N TYR A 302 -12.32 -10.87 -2.01
CA TYR A 302 -13.75 -10.65 -1.98
C TYR A 302 -14.29 -10.27 -3.36
N ALA A 303 -15.57 -10.49 -3.58
CA ALA A 303 -16.27 -10.09 -4.80
C ALA A 303 -17.62 -9.45 -4.49
N ALA A 304 -18.02 -8.50 -5.33
CA ALA A 304 -19.36 -7.97 -5.37
C ALA A 304 -20.05 -8.37 -6.66
N MET A 305 -21.22 -8.98 -6.59
CA MET A 305 -22.06 -9.24 -7.76
C MET A 305 -22.78 -7.94 -8.14
N ARG A 306 -22.20 -7.20 -9.09
CA ARG A 306 -22.73 -5.91 -9.56
C ARG A 306 -22.37 -5.67 -11.02
N LYS A 307 -23.17 -4.82 -11.68
CA LYS A 307 -22.94 -4.40 -13.06
C LYS A 307 -23.19 -2.92 -13.21
N PHE A 308 -22.22 -2.20 -13.76
CA PHE A 308 -22.43 -0.85 -14.28
C PHE A 308 -22.66 -0.92 -15.79
N SER A 309 -23.67 -0.27 -16.29
CA SER A 309 -24.00 -0.27 -17.72
C SER A 309 -24.68 1.03 -18.14
N THR A 310 -24.85 1.19 -19.44
CA THR A 310 -25.68 2.23 -20.02
C THR A 310 -26.78 1.60 -20.87
N LYS A 311 -27.96 2.21 -20.89
CA LYS A 311 -29.08 1.79 -21.72
C LYS A 311 -29.86 3.00 -22.20
N ARG A 312 -30.39 2.98 -23.42
CA ARG A 312 -31.33 3.99 -23.87
C ARG A 312 -32.72 3.72 -23.28
N ASP A 313 -33.30 4.76 -22.68
CA ASP A 313 -34.69 4.73 -22.22
C ASP A 313 -35.67 4.78 -23.40
N LYS A 314 -36.97 4.72 -23.10
CA LYS A 314 -38.06 4.80 -24.10
C LYS A 314 -38.07 6.07 -24.94
N ASN A 315 -37.40 7.14 -24.51
CA ASN A 315 -37.26 8.40 -25.20
C ASN A 315 -35.92 8.50 -25.97
N GLY A 316 -35.14 7.42 -26.04
CA GLY A 316 -33.82 7.38 -26.68
C GLY A 316 -32.68 8.02 -25.86
N ILE A 317 -32.93 8.45 -24.62
CA ILE A 317 -31.94 9.08 -23.75
C ILE A 317 -31.10 7.98 -23.12
N VAL A 318 -29.75 8.14 -23.16
CA VAL A 318 -28.81 7.22 -22.50
C VAL A 318 -28.89 7.42 -21.00
N ARG A 319 -29.18 6.36 -20.26
CA ARG A 319 -29.21 6.32 -18.81
C ARG A 319 -28.06 5.47 -18.28
N LEU A 320 -27.48 5.90 -17.15
CA LEU A 320 -26.56 5.09 -16.38
C LEU A 320 -27.36 4.09 -15.54
N GLN A 321 -26.86 2.87 -15.47
CA GLN A 321 -27.55 1.79 -14.76
C GLN A 321 -26.61 1.13 -13.74
N LEU A 322 -27.18 0.76 -12.60
CA LEU A 322 -26.61 -0.19 -11.65
C LEU A 322 -27.50 -1.43 -11.62
N ASN A 323 -26.94 -2.61 -11.84
CA ASN A 323 -27.64 -3.90 -11.84
C ASN A 323 -28.89 -3.88 -12.77
N ASN A 324 -28.70 -3.35 -13.98
CA ASN A 324 -29.75 -3.21 -15.01
C ASN A 324 -30.90 -2.27 -14.63
N LYS A 325 -30.80 -1.49 -13.56
CA LYS A 325 -31.77 -0.48 -13.15
C LYS A 325 -31.20 0.92 -13.34
N ASP A 326 -32.01 1.84 -13.87
CA ASP A 326 -31.60 3.22 -14.04
C ASP A 326 -31.22 3.82 -12.68
N GLN A 327 -30.05 4.46 -12.64
CA GLN A 327 -29.49 5.05 -11.45
C GLN A 327 -29.23 6.54 -11.68
N PHE A 328 -29.94 7.39 -10.96
CA PHE A 328 -29.64 8.83 -10.95
C PHE A 328 -28.31 9.06 -10.24
N GLN A 329 -27.39 9.75 -10.91
CA GLN A 329 -26.10 10.10 -10.34
C GLN A 329 -26.21 11.44 -9.63
N PHE A 330 -25.98 11.44 -8.33
CA PHE A 330 -25.96 12.62 -7.48
C PHE A 330 -24.70 12.59 -6.61
N GLY A 331 -23.94 13.69 -6.63
CA GLY A 331 -22.73 13.80 -5.84
C GLY A 331 -21.95 15.07 -6.16
N PRO A 332 -20.99 15.45 -5.31
CA PRO A 332 -20.08 16.55 -5.59
C PRO A 332 -19.20 16.24 -6.80
N LEU A 333 -18.86 17.28 -7.55
CA LEU A 333 -17.82 17.19 -8.58
C LEU A 333 -16.46 17.40 -7.91
N ASP A 334 -15.67 16.36 -7.81
CA ASP A 334 -14.31 16.43 -7.30
C ASP A 334 -13.31 16.10 -8.40
N LEU A 335 -12.51 17.09 -8.78
CA LEU A 335 -11.48 16.97 -9.82
C LEU A 335 -10.05 16.92 -9.26
N SER A 336 -9.88 16.93 -7.94
CA SER A 336 -8.61 17.19 -7.28
C SER A 336 -8.10 16.06 -6.41
N LEU A 337 -8.93 15.06 -6.10
CA LEU A 337 -8.63 14.04 -5.09
C LEU A 337 -7.64 12.96 -5.49
N ILE A 338 -7.14 12.99 -6.70
CA ILE A 338 -6.30 11.91 -7.22
C ILE A 338 -4.96 11.73 -6.44
N HIS A 339 -4.60 12.66 -5.57
CA HIS A 339 -3.34 12.69 -4.85
C HIS A 339 -3.46 12.96 -3.35
N ILE A 340 -4.61 12.76 -2.76
CA ILE A 340 -4.75 12.93 -1.32
C ILE A 340 -4.23 11.69 -0.63
N SER A 341 -3.06 11.83 -0.03
CA SER A 341 -2.33 10.74 0.61
C SER A 341 -2.44 10.75 2.13
N GLU A 342 -3.17 11.73 2.72
CA GLU A 342 -3.26 11.85 4.17
C GLU A 342 -4.64 12.34 4.62
N PRO A 343 -5.09 11.95 5.83
CA PRO A 343 -6.40 12.33 6.38
C PRO A 343 -6.63 13.83 6.48
N THR A 344 -5.57 14.60 6.72
CA THR A 344 -5.64 16.05 6.88
C THR A 344 -6.07 16.80 5.61
N ARG A 345 -5.88 16.21 4.43
CA ARG A 345 -6.27 16.86 3.17
C ARG A 345 -7.70 16.59 2.78
N GLN A 346 -8.25 15.46 3.16
CA GLN A 346 -9.66 15.15 2.87
C GLN A 346 -10.62 16.12 3.56
N ALA A 347 -10.27 16.68 4.70
CA ALA A 347 -11.08 17.64 5.41
C ALA A 347 -11.00 19.06 4.83
N GLU A 348 -9.97 19.38 4.06
CA GLU A 348 -9.84 20.68 3.40
C GLU A 348 -10.78 20.85 2.19
N ILE A 349 -11.41 19.76 1.75
CA ILE A 349 -12.18 19.69 0.49
C ILE A 349 -13.67 19.43 0.72
N SER A 350 -14.06 19.03 1.94
CA SER A 350 -15.46 18.74 2.31
C SER A 350 -16.24 19.95 2.78
#